data_62573ca4bc328bf882d6b32367e9f01b
#
_entry.id   62573ca4bc328bf882d6b32367e9f01b
#
_cell.length_a   1.000
_cell.length_b   1.000
_cell.length_c   1.000
_cell.angle_alpha   90.00
_cell.angle_beta   90.00
_cell.angle_gamma   90.00
#
_symmetry.space_group_name_H-M   'P 1'
#
loop_
_entity.id
_entity.type
_entity.pdbx_description
1 polymer ?
#
loop_
_entity_poly.entity_id
_entity_poly.type
_entity_poly.pdbx_seq_one_letter_code
_entity_poly.pdbx_strand_id
1 'polypeptide(L)'
;MTAEFSRLRTIMTHPSHPGNVGSAARAIKTMGFGDLVLVAPRLPDITTHPEAIALSSGAADVLERAQVVETLEEALAPVTLAFAMTARPRELGPPVCDIRQAAGQARQHLADTPHGRVAVVMGTEKSGLTNAHIALCHRICHIPANPEYSSLNVAQALQLAVWEMRYALLSPEDATWRPAAADALPSGSRPAASDKVQALLTHWEEALVAVRFLDPQHPKKLMPRMRHLLGRSALTQDEVDMLRGVCTAMIDTARRK
;
A
#
# COMPACT_ATOMS: atom_id res chain seq x y z
N MET A 1 9.26 -0.75 17.43
CA MET A 1 8.38 -1.79 16.83
C MET A 1 7.72 -2.55 17.96
N THR A 2 6.40 -2.66 17.92
CA THR A 2 5.62 -3.38 18.94
C THR A 2 5.93 -4.87 18.89
N ALA A 3 5.78 -5.58 20.03
CA ALA A 3 6.00 -7.02 20.13
C ALA A 3 5.14 -7.85 19.15
N GLU A 4 4.06 -7.29 18.65
CA GLU A 4 3.13 -7.93 17.71
C GLU A 4 3.73 -8.19 16.33
N PHE A 5 4.65 -7.32 15.85
CA PHE A 5 5.33 -7.52 14.58
C PHE A 5 6.19 -8.81 14.53
N SER A 6 6.76 -9.22 15.65
CA SER A 6 7.53 -10.47 15.75
C SER A 6 6.64 -11.72 15.77
N ARG A 7 5.33 -11.55 15.89
CA ARG A 7 4.35 -12.65 15.95
C ARG A 7 3.67 -12.93 14.60
N LEU A 8 4.04 -12.19 13.54
CA LEU A 8 3.59 -12.46 12.18
C LEU A 8 4.64 -13.30 11.45
N ARG A 9 4.23 -14.47 10.98
CA ARG A 9 5.02 -15.40 10.15
C ARG A 9 4.55 -15.34 8.69
N THR A 10 5.50 -15.33 7.78
CA THR A 10 5.24 -15.50 6.35
C THR A 10 5.71 -16.89 5.92
N ILE A 11 4.84 -17.63 5.26
CA ILE A 11 5.13 -18.99 4.79
C ILE A 11 4.98 -19.02 3.27
N MET A 12 6.00 -19.52 2.56
CA MET A 12 5.93 -19.78 1.11
C MET A 12 6.05 -21.28 0.87
N THR A 13 5.03 -21.86 0.21
CA THR A 13 5.01 -23.32 -0.06
C THR A 13 5.61 -23.60 -1.42
N HIS A 14 6.58 -24.53 -1.48
CA HIS A 14 7.28 -25.00 -2.67
C HIS A 14 7.73 -23.87 -3.61
N PRO A 15 8.36 -22.79 -3.09
CA PRO A 15 8.83 -21.72 -3.97
C PRO A 15 9.84 -22.29 -4.98
N SER A 16 9.71 -21.85 -6.25
CA SER A 16 10.56 -22.35 -7.34
C SER A 16 11.48 -21.28 -7.91
N HIS A 17 11.15 -20.01 -7.75
CA HIS A 17 11.90 -18.89 -8.27
C HIS A 17 12.63 -18.12 -7.16
N PRO A 18 13.99 -18.16 -7.14
CA PRO A 18 14.79 -17.45 -6.13
C PRO A 18 14.47 -15.97 -6.06
N GLY A 19 14.22 -15.33 -7.19
CA GLY A 19 13.86 -13.92 -7.25
C GLY A 19 12.58 -13.56 -6.51
N ASN A 20 11.59 -14.47 -6.49
CA ASN A 20 10.37 -14.28 -5.70
C ASN A 20 10.66 -14.36 -4.19
N VAL A 21 11.55 -15.27 -3.78
CA VAL A 21 11.96 -15.40 -2.37
C VAL A 21 12.73 -14.15 -1.92
N GLY A 22 13.66 -13.65 -2.74
CA GLY A 22 14.36 -12.40 -2.47
C GLY A 22 13.42 -11.20 -2.36
N SER A 23 12.51 -11.06 -3.33
CA SER A 23 11.50 -10.00 -3.32
C SER A 23 10.55 -10.10 -2.11
N ALA A 24 10.19 -11.32 -1.70
CA ALA A 24 9.41 -11.57 -0.50
C ALA A 24 10.15 -11.13 0.78
N ALA A 25 11.43 -11.48 0.91
CA ALA A 25 12.27 -11.05 2.03
C ALA A 25 12.31 -9.52 2.12
N ARG A 26 12.47 -8.83 0.98
CA ARG A 26 12.42 -7.36 0.90
C ARG A 26 11.07 -6.81 1.35
N ALA A 27 9.97 -7.37 0.87
CA ALA A 27 8.62 -6.98 1.24
C ALA A 27 8.39 -7.09 2.75
N ILE A 28 8.76 -8.23 3.34
CA ILE A 28 8.64 -8.53 4.76
C ILE A 28 9.43 -7.50 5.59
N LYS A 29 10.71 -7.30 5.27
CA LYS A 29 11.58 -6.37 5.99
C LYS A 29 11.12 -4.92 5.89
N THR A 30 10.71 -4.48 4.70
CA THR A 30 10.21 -3.12 4.48
C THR A 30 8.99 -2.82 5.34
N MET A 31 8.16 -3.83 5.59
CA MET A 31 6.99 -3.71 6.44
C MET A 31 7.29 -3.97 7.93
N GLY A 32 8.55 -4.19 8.31
CA GLY A 32 8.98 -4.36 9.70
C GLY A 32 8.79 -5.76 10.27
N PHE A 33 8.51 -6.74 9.41
CA PHE A 33 8.45 -8.16 9.77
C PHE A 33 9.78 -8.85 9.46
N GLY A 34 9.96 -10.08 9.96
CA GLY A 34 11.24 -10.80 9.75
C GLY A 34 11.15 -12.32 9.78
N ASP A 35 9.99 -12.90 10.09
CA ASP A 35 9.82 -14.36 10.19
C ASP A 35 9.38 -14.91 8.82
N LEU A 36 10.32 -15.48 8.07
CA LEU A 36 10.12 -16.14 6.78
C LEU A 36 10.36 -17.64 6.92
N VAL A 37 9.39 -18.45 6.48
CA VAL A 37 9.50 -19.91 6.41
C VAL A 37 9.24 -20.38 4.99
N LEU A 38 10.11 -21.22 4.48
CA LEU A 38 10.02 -21.86 3.17
C LEU A 38 9.72 -23.33 3.36
N VAL A 39 8.58 -23.78 2.82
CA VAL A 39 8.18 -25.20 2.90
C VAL A 39 8.64 -25.91 1.62
N ALA A 40 9.50 -26.90 1.77
CA ALA A 40 10.02 -27.75 0.70
C ALA A 40 10.35 -26.96 -0.59
N PRO A 41 11.27 -25.97 -0.52
CA PRO A 41 11.65 -25.19 -1.70
C PRO A 41 12.22 -26.11 -2.79
N ARG A 42 11.98 -25.78 -4.07
CA ARG A 42 12.44 -26.62 -5.18
C ARG A 42 13.94 -26.59 -5.40
N LEU A 43 14.60 -25.53 -4.94
CA LEU A 43 16.05 -25.39 -5.00
C LEU A 43 16.59 -25.41 -3.57
N PRO A 44 17.54 -26.32 -3.23
CA PRO A 44 18.08 -26.40 -1.87
C PRO A 44 18.79 -25.12 -1.40
N ASP A 45 19.39 -24.40 -2.34
CA ASP A 45 20.15 -23.16 -2.14
C ASP A 45 19.32 -21.89 -2.39
N ILE A 46 18.01 -21.98 -2.39
CA ILE A 46 17.11 -20.88 -2.82
C ILE A 46 17.34 -19.57 -2.06
N THR A 47 17.71 -19.64 -0.77
CA THR A 47 17.97 -18.44 0.06
C THR A 47 19.33 -17.81 -0.17
N THR A 48 20.30 -18.60 -0.67
CA THR A 48 21.66 -18.16 -0.99
C THR A 48 21.89 -17.95 -2.48
N HIS A 49 20.89 -18.23 -3.29
CA HIS A 49 20.95 -18.05 -4.74
C HIS A 49 21.23 -16.59 -5.10
N PRO A 50 22.13 -16.29 -6.07
CA PRO A 50 22.50 -14.92 -6.44
C PRO A 50 21.29 -14.02 -6.77
N GLU A 51 20.28 -14.56 -7.44
CA GLU A 51 19.06 -13.83 -7.78
C GLU A 51 18.24 -13.47 -6.54
N ALA A 52 18.13 -14.39 -5.56
CA ALA A 52 17.43 -14.10 -4.30
C ALA A 52 18.14 -12.98 -3.53
N ILE A 53 19.45 -13.05 -3.43
CA ILE A 53 20.28 -12.02 -2.78
C ILE A 53 20.11 -10.68 -3.49
N ALA A 54 20.22 -10.65 -4.83
CA ALA A 54 20.08 -9.42 -5.61
C ALA A 54 18.72 -8.75 -5.41
N LEU A 55 17.61 -9.52 -5.47
CA LEU A 55 16.26 -8.99 -5.33
C LEU A 55 15.84 -8.74 -3.88
N SER A 56 16.52 -9.31 -2.90
CA SER A 56 16.34 -8.96 -1.49
C SER A 56 16.85 -7.56 -1.16
N SER A 57 17.78 -7.02 -1.97
CA SER A 57 18.42 -5.72 -1.71
C SER A 57 19.01 -5.67 -0.28
N GLY A 58 18.58 -4.74 0.57
CA GLY A 58 19.00 -4.64 1.97
C GLY A 58 18.36 -5.65 2.94
N ALA A 59 17.68 -6.72 2.47
CA ALA A 59 16.96 -7.70 3.29
C ALA A 59 17.63 -9.09 3.30
N ALA A 60 18.94 -9.17 3.04
CA ALA A 60 19.68 -10.43 3.06
C ALA A 60 19.60 -11.14 4.43
N ASP A 61 19.55 -10.39 5.52
CA ASP A 61 19.37 -10.91 6.88
C ASP A 61 18.05 -11.67 7.10
N VAL A 62 17.00 -11.37 6.33
CA VAL A 62 15.74 -12.13 6.34
C VAL A 62 15.94 -13.48 5.64
N LEU A 63 16.70 -13.50 4.53
CA LEU A 63 17.03 -14.75 3.83
C LEU A 63 17.93 -15.65 4.68
N GLU A 64 18.93 -15.08 5.35
CA GLU A 64 19.86 -15.79 6.23
C GLU A 64 19.15 -16.45 7.43
N ARG A 65 18.10 -15.80 7.95
CA ARG A 65 17.30 -16.31 9.07
C ARG A 65 16.10 -17.13 8.64
N ALA A 66 15.84 -17.24 7.34
CA ALA A 66 14.71 -17.98 6.83
C ALA A 66 14.80 -19.47 7.25
N GLN A 67 13.71 -19.98 7.79
CA GLN A 67 13.60 -21.39 8.15
C GLN A 67 13.17 -22.19 6.93
N VAL A 68 13.80 -23.33 6.71
CA VAL A 68 13.39 -24.30 5.68
C VAL A 68 12.84 -25.52 6.40
N VAL A 69 11.63 -25.93 6.05
CA VAL A 69 10.94 -27.09 6.63
C VAL A 69 10.37 -27.97 5.51
N GLU A 70 10.08 -29.23 5.82
CA GLU A 70 9.60 -30.18 4.80
C GLU A 70 8.09 -30.07 4.56
N THR A 71 7.31 -29.71 5.59
CA THR A 71 5.85 -29.73 5.52
C THR A 71 5.23 -28.40 5.97
N LEU A 72 4.01 -28.13 5.49
CA LEU A 72 3.26 -26.95 5.92
C LEU A 72 2.81 -27.09 7.39
N GLU A 73 2.55 -28.31 7.85
CA GLU A 73 2.23 -28.62 9.24
C GLU A 73 3.34 -28.17 10.19
N GLU A 74 4.61 -28.45 9.84
CA GLU A 74 5.77 -27.99 10.61
C GLU A 74 5.85 -26.47 10.65
N ALA A 75 5.64 -25.81 9.49
CA ALA A 75 5.64 -24.35 9.40
C ALA A 75 4.52 -23.72 10.26
N LEU A 76 3.38 -24.39 10.35
CA LEU A 76 2.19 -23.92 11.07
C LEU A 76 2.19 -24.34 12.56
N ALA A 77 3.09 -25.22 13.02
CA ALA A 77 3.08 -25.75 14.39
C ALA A 77 2.96 -24.66 15.50
N PRO A 78 3.65 -23.51 15.43
CA PRO A 78 3.50 -22.43 16.42
C PRO A 78 2.38 -21.43 16.10
N VAL A 79 1.61 -21.63 15.02
CA VAL A 79 0.64 -20.65 14.50
C VAL A 79 -0.75 -20.92 15.06
N THR A 80 -1.40 -19.89 15.54
CA THR A 80 -2.75 -19.95 16.11
C THR A 80 -3.82 -19.36 15.21
N LEU A 81 -3.42 -18.59 14.18
CA LEU A 81 -4.32 -18.08 13.13
C LEU A 81 -3.57 -18.01 11.80
N ALA A 82 -3.98 -18.80 10.81
CA ALA A 82 -3.37 -18.87 9.49
C ALA A 82 -4.34 -18.44 8.38
N PHE A 83 -3.85 -17.60 7.48
CA PHE A 83 -4.56 -17.12 6.30
C PHE A 83 -3.96 -17.74 5.04
N ALA A 84 -4.75 -18.54 4.30
CA ALA A 84 -4.39 -19.11 3.01
C ALA A 84 -4.63 -18.10 1.89
N MET A 85 -3.57 -17.53 1.31
CA MET A 85 -3.68 -16.55 0.22
C MET A 85 -4.02 -17.23 -1.10
N THR A 86 -5.15 -16.87 -1.71
CA THR A 86 -5.56 -17.44 -3.00
C THR A 86 -6.42 -16.45 -3.79
N ALA A 87 -6.18 -16.36 -5.10
CA ALA A 87 -7.02 -15.62 -6.03
C ALA A 87 -8.21 -16.45 -6.54
N ARG A 88 -8.19 -17.77 -6.32
CA ARG A 88 -9.21 -18.70 -6.85
C ARG A 88 -10.33 -18.91 -5.85
N PRO A 89 -11.59 -18.77 -6.26
CA PRO A 89 -12.73 -19.20 -5.45
C PRO A 89 -12.61 -20.68 -5.08
N ARG A 90 -13.09 -21.04 -3.89
CA ARG A 90 -13.13 -22.42 -3.41
C ARG A 90 -14.54 -22.74 -2.95
N GLU A 91 -15.07 -23.87 -3.42
CA GLU A 91 -16.42 -24.34 -3.02
C GLU A 91 -16.44 -24.87 -1.60
N LEU A 92 -15.32 -25.48 -1.16
CA LEU A 92 -15.17 -26.06 0.17
C LEU A 92 -13.88 -25.54 0.80
N GLY A 93 -13.95 -25.18 2.08
CA GLY A 93 -12.78 -24.71 2.83
C GLY A 93 -13.16 -23.84 4.03
N PRO A 94 -12.16 -23.30 4.72
CA PRO A 94 -12.35 -22.34 5.80
C PRO A 94 -13.12 -21.10 5.34
N PRO A 95 -13.69 -20.32 6.29
CA PRO A 95 -14.34 -19.05 5.98
C PRO A 95 -13.45 -18.10 5.16
N VAL A 96 -14.07 -17.39 4.22
CA VAL A 96 -13.39 -16.48 3.29
C VAL A 96 -13.40 -15.07 3.86
N CYS A 97 -12.28 -14.36 3.69
CA CYS A 97 -12.17 -12.92 3.98
C CYS A 97 -11.32 -12.24 2.91
N ASP A 98 -11.45 -10.94 2.78
CA ASP A 98 -10.48 -10.13 2.04
C ASP A 98 -9.26 -9.78 2.92
N ILE A 99 -8.22 -9.21 2.29
CA ILE A 99 -6.96 -8.94 2.99
C ILE A 99 -7.09 -7.89 4.11
N ARG A 100 -8.03 -6.93 4.00
CA ARG A 100 -8.28 -5.93 5.06
C ARG A 100 -9.01 -6.55 6.25
N GLN A 101 -9.98 -7.40 5.97
CA GLN A 101 -10.65 -8.19 7.01
C GLN A 101 -9.67 -9.12 7.71
N ALA A 102 -8.77 -9.77 6.95
CA ALA A 102 -7.72 -10.63 7.50
C ALA A 102 -6.78 -9.83 8.43
N ALA A 103 -6.37 -8.64 8.03
CA ALA A 103 -5.53 -7.77 8.85
C ALA A 103 -6.22 -7.32 10.14
N GLY A 104 -7.51 -6.98 10.08
CA GLY A 104 -8.32 -6.68 11.26
C GLY A 104 -8.46 -7.88 12.21
N GLN A 105 -8.71 -9.09 11.66
CA GLN A 105 -8.78 -10.32 12.43
C GLN A 105 -7.42 -10.67 13.07
N ALA A 106 -6.31 -10.48 12.34
CA ALA A 106 -4.96 -10.68 12.86
C ALA A 106 -4.68 -9.78 14.07
N ARG A 107 -4.99 -8.48 13.95
CA ARG A 107 -4.86 -7.52 15.05
C ARG A 107 -5.65 -7.95 16.28
N GLN A 108 -6.94 -8.28 16.10
CA GLN A 108 -7.81 -8.70 17.17
C GLN A 108 -7.28 -9.99 17.84
N HIS A 109 -6.91 -10.98 17.03
CA HIS A 109 -6.35 -12.25 17.53
C HIS A 109 -5.08 -12.06 18.35
N LEU A 110 -4.16 -11.19 17.88
CA LEU A 110 -2.90 -10.91 18.59
C LEU A 110 -3.14 -10.14 19.90
N ALA A 111 -4.18 -9.31 19.97
CA ALA A 111 -4.58 -8.62 21.19
C ALA A 111 -5.21 -9.58 22.20
N ASP A 112 -6.09 -10.47 21.74
CA ASP A 112 -6.82 -11.41 22.62
C ASP A 112 -5.98 -12.61 23.06
N THR A 113 -4.88 -12.92 22.33
CA THR A 113 -4.06 -14.11 22.56
C THR A 113 -2.60 -13.70 22.81
N PRO A 114 -2.15 -13.55 24.05
CA PRO A 114 -0.81 -13.03 24.40
C PRO A 114 0.36 -13.76 23.75
N HIS A 115 0.23 -15.08 23.52
CA HIS A 115 1.24 -15.92 22.85
C HIS A 115 0.82 -16.36 21.45
N GLY A 116 -0.28 -15.80 20.92
CA GLY A 116 -0.77 -16.12 19.59
C GLY A 116 0.21 -15.71 18.50
N ARG A 117 0.30 -16.53 17.46
CA ARG A 117 1.03 -16.22 16.22
C ARG A 117 0.10 -16.26 15.02
N VAL A 118 0.30 -15.32 14.13
CA VAL A 118 -0.45 -15.23 12.88
C VAL A 118 0.46 -15.66 11.73
N ALA A 119 -0.09 -16.38 10.74
CA ALA A 119 0.64 -16.67 9.51
C ALA A 119 -0.12 -16.22 8.25
N VAL A 120 0.65 -15.72 7.29
CA VAL A 120 0.22 -15.53 5.90
C VAL A 120 0.88 -16.62 5.07
N VAL A 121 0.07 -17.47 4.44
CA VAL A 121 0.54 -18.65 3.70
C VAL A 121 0.37 -18.40 2.20
N MET A 122 1.49 -18.37 1.48
CA MET A 122 1.57 -18.20 0.03
C MET A 122 1.75 -19.54 -0.65
N GLY A 123 1.06 -19.73 -1.77
CA GLY A 123 1.20 -20.92 -2.61
C GLY A 123 2.36 -20.82 -3.61
N THR A 124 2.48 -21.85 -4.42
CA THR A 124 3.43 -21.87 -5.56
C THR A 124 3.09 -20.78 -6.58
N GLU A 125 4.08 -20.31 -7.31
CA GLU A 125 3.92 -19.28 -8.35
C GLU A 125 2.93 -19.69 -9.44
N LYS A 126 2.92 -20.96 -9.83
CA LYS A 126 2.13 -21.47 -10.96
C LYS A 126 0.71 -21.90 -10.58
N SER A 127 0.55 -22.59 -9.47
CA SER A 127 -0.71 -23.26 -9.11
C SER A 127 -1.34 -22.76 -7.83
N GLY A 128 -0.64 -21.91 -7.07
CA GLY A 128 -1.11 -21.43 -5.76
C GLY A 128 -1.10 -22.55 -4.71
N LEU A 129 -1.99 -22.43 -3.72
CA LEU A 129 -2.18 -23.42 -2.65
C LEU A 129 -3.04 -24.58 -3.12
N THR A 130 -2.70 -25.80 -2.70
CA THR A 130 -3.54 -27.00 -2.86
C THR A 130 -4.71 -26.96 -1.88
N ASN A 131 -5.75 -27.78 -2.12
CA ASN A 131 -6.85 -27.91 -1.17
C ASN A 131 -6.39 -28.46 0.19
N ALA A 132 -5.38 -29.37 0.20
CA ALA A 132 -4.76 -29.87 1.43
C ALA A 132 -4.11 -28.71 2.23
N HIS A 133 -3.33 -27.84 1.56
CA HIS A 133 -2.73 -26.67 2.23
C HIS A 133 -3.79 -25.72 2.78
N ILE A 134 -4.88 -25.49 2.05
CA ILE A 134 -5.97 -24.61 2.48
C ILE A 134 -6.69 -25.19 3.70
N ALA A 135 -6.89 -26.52 3.74
CA ALA A 135 -7.53 -27.20 4.87
C ALA A 135 -6.74 -27.09 6.19
N LEU A 136 -5.43 -26.86 6.12
CA LEU A 136 -4.58 -26.62 7.30
C LEU A 136 -4.67 -25.17 7.82
N CYS A 137 -5.27 -24.27 7.05
CA CYS A 137 -5.40 -22.87 7.42
C CYS A 137 -6.75 -22.58 8.08
N HIS A 138 -6.84 -21.48 8.82
CA HIS A 138 -8.05 -21.08 9.54
C HIS A 138 -8.99 -20.22 8.69
N ARG A 139 -8.46 -19.53 7.68
CA ARG A 139 -9.19 -18.63 6.79
C ARG A 139 -8.63 -18.73 5.37
N ILE A 140 -9.51 -18.57 4.40
CA ILE A 140 -9.14 -18.25 3.02
C ILE A 140 -9.08 -16.74 2.91
N CYS A 141 -7.98 -16.22 2.38
CA CYS A 141 -7.80 -14.79 2.19
C CYS A 141 -7.56 -14.46 0.72
N HIS A 142 -8.28 -13.48 0.19
CA HIS A 142 -8.08 -13.01 -1.17
C HIS A 142 -7.79 -11.51 -1.20
N ILE A 143 -7.08 -11.08 -2.23
CA ILE A 143 -6.88 -9.68 -2.57
C ILE A 143 -7.93 -9.34 -3.64
N PRO A 144 -8.83 -8.34 -3.39
CA PRO A 144 -9.77 -7.90 -4.40
C PRO A 144 -9.05 -7.27 -5.59
N ALA A 145 -8.72 -8.10 -6.58
CA ALA A 145 -8.07 -7.69 -7.81
C ALA A 145 -9.08 -7.64 -8.97
N ASN A 146 -8.63 -7.20 -10.16
CA ASN A 146 -9.47 -7.22 -11.35
C ASN A 146 -10.00 -8.63 -11.64
N PRO A 147 -11.33 -8.85 -11.69
CA PRO A 147 -11.91 -10.18 -11.93
C PRO A 147 -11.45 -10.83 -13.24
N GLU A 148 -11.16 -10.03 -14.27
CA GLU A 148 -10.67 -10.53 -15.56
C GLU A 148 -9.19 -10.91 -15.52
N TYR A 149 -8.41 -10.36 -14.57
CA TYR A 149 -6.99 -10.63 -14.41
C TYR A 149 -6.57 -10.54 -12.95
N SER A 150 -6.95 -11.53 -12.15
CA SER A 150 -6.79 -11.54 -10.69
C SER A 150 -5.48 -12.15 -10.18
N SER A 151 -4.68 -12.77 -11.07
CA SER A 151 -3.45 -13.47 -10.68
C SER A 151 -2.31 -12.48 -10.49
N LEU A 152 -1.90 -12.28 -9.25
CA LEU A 152 -0.71 -11.50 -8.90
C LEU A 152 0.53 -12.41 -8.83
N ASN A 153 1.70 -11.84 -9.12
CA ASN A 153 2.96 -12.47 -8.74
C ASN A 153 2.98 -12.69 -7.22
N VAL A 154 3.55 -13.82 -6.78
CA VAL A 154 3.51 -14.22 -5.36
C VAL A 154 4.16 -13.19 -4.43
N ALA A 155 5.27 -12.58 -4.83
CA ALA A 155 5.92 -11.55 -4.02
C ALA A 155 5.14 -10.23 -4.01
N GLN A 156 4.45 -9.89 -5.10
CA GLN A 156 3.55 -8.73 -5.15
C GLN A 156 2.32 -8.95 -4.27
N ALA A 157 1.70 -10.12 -4.33
CA ALA A 157 0.60 -10.48 -3.45
C ALA A 157 1.01 -10.43 -1.97
N LEU A 158 2.21 -10.94 -1.66
CA LEU A 158 2.78 -10.86 -0.33
C LEU A 158 3.02 -9.41 0.12
N GLN A 159 3.55 -8.54 -0.76
CA GLN A 159 3.76 -7.13 -0.44
C GLN A 159 2.44 -6.46 -0.01
N LEU A 160 1.35 -6.72 -0.72
CA LEU A 160 0.03 -6.19 -0.36
C LEU A 160 -0.46 -6.77 0.99
N ALA A 161 -0.24 -8.07 1.21
CA ALA A 161 -0.64 -8.73 2.45
C ALA A 161 0.10 -8.15 3.66
N VAL A 162 1.43 -8.05 3.61
CA VAL A 162 2.21 -7.50 4.73
C VAL A 162 2.01 -5.99 4.91
N TRP A 163 1.64 -5.25 3.85
CA TRP A 163 1.24 -3.86 3.95
C TRP A 163 -0.02 -3.71 4.81
N GLU A 164 -1.09 -4.43 4.49
CA GLU A 164 -2.36 -4.36 5.24
C GLU A 164 -2.16 -4.85 6.69
N MET A 165 -1.37 -5.93 6.88
CA MET A 165 -1.01 -6.42 8.22
C MET A 165 -0.26 -5.34 9.03
N ARG A 166 0.75 -4.68 8.42
CA ARG A 166 1.44 -3.58 9.08
C ARG A 166 0.49 -2.46 9.46
N TYR A 167 -0.35 -2.02 8.52
CA TYR A 167 -1.27 -0.92 8.74
C TYR A 167 -2.24 -1.21 9.89
N ALA A 168 -2.74 -2.44 10.00
CA ALA A 168 -3.61 -2.85 11.09
C ALA A 168 -2.90 -2.93 12.44
N LEU A 169 -1.61 -3.33 12.46
CA LEU A 169 -0.82 -3.51 13.69
C LEU A 169 -0.14 -2.22 14.17
N LEU A 170 -0.07 -1.17 13.34
CA LEU A 170 0.46 0.12 13.76
C LEU A 170 -0.43 0.73 14.85
N SER A 171 0.20 1.15 15.94
CA SER A 171 -0.48 2.01 16.91
C SER A 171 -0.72 3.41 16.30
N PRO A 172 -1.70 4.18 16.79
CA PRO A 172 -1.88 5.57 16.38
C PRO A 172 -0.63 6.44 16.57
N GLU A 173 0.24 6.05 17.50
CA GLU A 173 1.49 6.75 17.86
C GLU A 173 2.63 6.40 16.89
N ASP A 174 2.65 5.17 16.36
CA ASP A 174 3.64 4.70 15.39
C ASP A 174 3.36 5.20 13.96
N ALA A 175 2.17 5.71 13.69
CA ALA A 175 1.84 6.33 12.43
C ALA A 175 2.53 7.71 12.34
N THR A 176 3.77 7.72 11.86
CA THR A 176 4.60 8.93 11.75
C THR A 176 4.05 9.96 10.76
N TRP A 177 3.10 9.57 9.93
CA TRP A 177 2.41 10.46 9.01
C TRP A 177 0.91 10.45 9.29
N ARG A 178 0.41 11.56 9.83
CA ARG A 178 -1.03 11.86 9.84
C ARG A 178 -1.27 12.87 8.73
N PRO A 179 -2.17 12.62 7.76
CA PRO A 179 -2.68 13.72 6.97
C PRO A 179 -3.25 14.75 7.94
N ALA A 180 -2.88 16.02 7.75
CA ALA A 180 -3.69 17.09 8.33
C ALA A 180 -5.14 16.76 7.99
N ALA A 181 -6.05 16.92 8.95
CA ALA A 181 -7.46 16.76 8.64
C ALA A 181 -7.73 17.57 7.37
N ALA A 182 -8.08 16.89 6.29
CA ALA A 182 -8.49 17.57 5.10
C ALA A 182 -9.68 18.41 5.53
N ASP A 183 -9.57 19.72 5.40
CA ASP A 183 -10.71 20.60 5.61
C ASP A 183 -11.82 20.04 4.71
N ALA A 184 -12.86 19.51 5.32
CA ALA A 184 -13.97 18.94 4.59
C ALA A 184 -14.55 20.06 3.74
N LEU A 185 -14.61 19.87 2.42
CA LEU A 185 -15.27 20.83 1.54
C LEU A 185 -16.69 21.07 2.06
N PRO A 186 -17.19 22.31 1.99
CA PRO A 186 -18.57 22.59 2.37
C PRO A 186 -19.53 21.62 1.71
N SER A 187 -20.55 21.18 2.45
CA SER A 187 -21.51 20.19 1.99
C SER A 187 -22.15 20.64 0.67
N GLY A 188 -22.06 19.81 -0.37
CA GLY A 188 -22.58 20.13 -1.72
C GLY A 188 -21.59 20.77 -2.69
N SER A 189 -20.40 21.19 -2.23
CA SER A 189 -19.38 21.77 -3.09
C SER A 189 -18.72 20.70 -3.98
N ARG A 190 -18.54 21.02 -5.27
CA ARG A 190 -17.80 20.14 -6.20
C ARG A 190 -16.35 20.58 -6.28
N PRO A 191 -15.36 19.70 -6.11
CA PRO A 191 -13.96 20.01 -6.36
C PRO A 191 -13.79 20.53 -7.79
N ALA A 192 -13.00 21.59 -7.96
CA ALA A 192 -12.66 22.09 -9.29
C ALA A 192 -11.75 21.10 -10.03
N ALA A 193 -12.07 20.85 -11.29
CA ALA A 193 -11.20 20.06 -12.15
C ALA A 193 -9.85 20.77 -12.37
N SER A 194 -8.79 20.00 -12.56
CA SER A 194 -7.42 20.55 -12.65
C SER A 194 -7.24 21.53 -13.80
N ASP A 195 -7.91 21.32 -14.93
CA ASP A 195 -7.92 22.24 -16.09
C ASP A 195 -8.53 23.60 -15.73
N LYS A 196 -9.57 23.63 -14.89
CA LYS A 196 -10.22 24.86 -14.41
C LYS A 196 -9.30 25.66 -13.49
N VAL A 197 -8.58 24.98 -12.60
CA VAL A 197 -7.57 25.61 -11.75
C VAL A 197 -6.41 26.16 -12.58
N GLN A 198 -5.96 25.44 -13.61
CA GLN A 198 -4.93 25.96 -14.53
C GLN A 198 -5.42 27.18 -15.31
N ALA A 199 -6.66 27.16 -15.82
CA ALA A 199 -7.27 28.31 -16.50
C ALA A 199 -7.42 29.52 -15.55
N LEU A 200 -7.74 29.31 -14.28
CA LEU A 200 -7.72 30.36 -13.26
C LEU A 200 -6.32 30.96 -13.10
N LEU A 201 -5.28 30.13 -12.99
CA LEU A 201 -3.90 30.60 -12.81
C LEU A 201 -3.44 31.45 -13.99
N THR A 202 -3.77 31.07 -15.22
CA THR A 202 -3.51 31.88 -16.43
C THR A 202 -4.23 33.22 -16.38
N HIS A 203 -5.51 33.21 -16.07
CA HIS A 203 -6.32 34.42 -15.95
C HIS A 203 -5.84 35.35 -14.83
N TRP A 204 -5.35 34.75 -13.73
CA TRP A 204 -4.75 35.48 -12.61
C TRP A 204 -3.46 36.17 -13.01
N GLU A 205 -2.60 35.51 -13.78
CA GLU A 205 -1.38 36.12 -14.34
C GLU A 205 -1.69 37.31 -15.22
N GLU A 206 -2.65 37.17 -16.15
CA GLU A 206 -3.12 38.24 -17.02
C GLU A 206 -3.65 39.45 -16.22
N ALA A 207 -4.45 39.18 -15.19
CA ALA A 207 -4.99 40.22 -14.33
C ALA A 207 -3.90 40.97 -13.56
N LEU A 208 -2.90 40.26 -13.02
CA LEU A 208 -1.78 40.87 -12.31
C LEU A 208 -0.89 41.71 -13.22
N VAL A 209 -0.72 41.30 -14.46
CA VAL A 209 -0.01 42.10 -15.48
C VAL A 209 -0.81 43.35 -15.81
N ALA A 210 -2.13 43.23 -16.05
CA ALA A 210 -2.98 44.36 -16.40
C ALA A 210 -2.96 45.47 -15.33
N VAL A 211 -2.99 45.09 -14.04
CA VAL A 211 -2.91 46.06 -12.93
C VAL A 211 -1.46 46.45 -12.57
N ARG A 212 -0.46 46.04 -13.35
CA ARG A 212 0.96 46.36 -13.18
C ARG A 212 1.56 45.87 -11.86
N PHE A 213 0.98 44.85 -11.26
CA PHE A 213 1.53 44.16 -10.09
C PHE A 213 2.62 43.16 -10.49
N LEU A 214 2.43 42.43 -11.59
CA LEU A 214 3.40 41.51 -12.15
C LEU A 214 4.08 42.14 -13.37
N ASP A 215 5.41 42.27 -13.31
CA ASP A 215 6.21 42.63 -14.49
C ASP A 215 6.57 41.35 -15.26
N PRO A 216 6.09 41.21 -16.52
CA PRO A 216 6.43 40.04 -17.35
C PRO A 216 7.92 39.88 -17.63
N GLN A 217 8.69 40.99 -17.61
CA GLN A 217 10.14 40.98 -17.82
C GLN A 217 10.90 40.49 -16.59
N HIS A 218 10.30 40.65 -15.37
CA HIS A 218 10.87 40.25 -14.10
C HIS A 218 9.85 39.51 -13.23
N PRO A 219 9.34 38.33 -13.65
CA PRO A 219 8.22 37.65 -12.97
C PRO A 219 8.56 37.08 -11.59
N LYS A 220 9.85 36.99 -11.25
CA LYS A 220 10.36 36.40 -9.99
C LYS A 220 9.75 35.01 -9.75
N LYS A 221 9.36 34.73 -8.49
CA LYS A 221 8.73 33.46 -8.09
C LYS A 221 7.23 33.59 -7.78
N LEU A 222 6.56 34.63 -8.29
CA LEU A 222 5.17 34.90 -7.91
C LEU A 222 4.24 33.79 -8.39
N MET A 223 4.21 33.50 -9.70
CA MET A 223 3.30 32.47 -10.24
C MET A 223 3.57 31.05 -9.72
N PRO A 224 4.83 30.59 -9.55
CA PRO A 224 5.11 29.33 -8.83
C PRO A 224 4.54 29.30 -7.40
N ARG A 225 4.61 30.41 -6.65
CA ARG A 225 4.04 30.50 -5.30
C ARG A 225 2.52 30.49 -5.30
N MET A 226 1.88 31.20 -6.25
CA MET A 226 0.42 31.18 -6.44
C MET A 226 -0.07 29.78 -6.79
N ARG A 227 0.62 29.09 -7.70
CA ARG A 227 0.32 27.69 -8.04
C ARG A 227 0.39 26.77 -6.82
N HIS A 228 1.42 26.93 -5.99
CA HIS A 228 1.55 26.15 -4.75
C HIS A 228 0.45 26.49 -3.74
N LEU A 229 0.10 27.77 -3.60
CA LEU A 229 -0.97 28.24 -2.69
C LEU A 229 -2.32 27.65 -3.08
N LEU A 230 -2.73 27.84 -4.35
CA LEU A 230 -4.03 27.36 -4.84
C LEU A 230 -4.08 25.84 -4.95
N GLY A 231 -2.95 25.18 -5.25
CA GLY A 231 -2.88 23.71 -5.32
C GLY A 231 -3.11 23.00 -3.98
N ARG A 232 -2.76 23.63 -2.85
CA ARG A 232 -3.00 23.07 -1.52
C ARG A 232 -4.41 23.35 -0.96
N SER A 233 -5.16 24.29 -1.57
CA SER A 233 -6.46 24.75 -1.07
C SER A 233 -7.63 23.88 -1.50
N ALA A 234 -7.41 22.86 -2.36
CA ALA A 234 -8.46 21.99 -2.90
C ALA A 234 -9.72 22.78 -3.35
N LEU A 235 -9.51 23.81 -4.20
CA LEU A 235 -10.56 24.73 -4.61
C LEU A 235 -11.80 24.04 -5.17
N THR A 236 -12.96 24.55 -4.81
CA THR A 236 -14.25 24.19 -5.41
C THR A 236 -14.47 24.92 -6.75
N GLN A 237 -15.41 24.44 -7.57
CA GLN A 237 -15.76 25.11 -8.82
C GLN A 237 -16.27 26.53 -8.58
N ASP A 238 -17.08 26.74 -7.55
CA ASP A 238 -17.63 28.05 -7.19
C ASP A 238 -16.53 29.03 -6.78
N GLU A 239 -15.51 28.55 -6.05
CA GLU A 239 -14.36 29.39 -5.67
C GLU A 239 -13.50 29.75 -6.89
N VAL A 240 -13.32 28.82 -7.83
CA VAL A 240 -12.63 29.13 -9.11
C VAL A 240 -13.40 30.19 -9.88
N ASP A 241 -14.72 30.05 -9.99
CA ASP A 241 -15.56 30.99 -10.74
C ASP A 241 -15.59 32.38 -10.05
N MET A 242 -15.67 32.43 -8.75
CA MET A 242 -15.55 33.68 -7.97
C MET A 242 -14.19 34.36 -8.21
N LEU A 243 -13.09 33.62 -8.12
CA LEU A 243 -11.75 34.17 -8.34
C LEU A 243 -11.55 34.66 -9.79
N ARG A 244 -12.12 33.96 -10.76
CA ARG A 244 -12.12 34.43 -12.18
C ARG A 244 -12.90 35.69 -12.36
N GLY A 245 -14.01 35.87 -11.65
CA GLY A 245 -14.75 37.14 -11.59
C GLY A 245 -13.89 38.32 -11.08
N VAL A 246 -13.10 38.08 -10.03
CA VAL A 246 -12.12 39.06 -9.53
C VAL A 246 -11.08 39.42 -10.59
N CYS A 247 -10.51 38.41 -11.29
CA CYS A 247 -9.57 38.67 -12.38
C CYS A 247 -10.17 39.57 -13.47
N THR A 248 -11.40 39.26 -13.90
CA THR A 248 -12.12 40.08 -14.90
C THR A 248 -12.26 41.54 -14.43
N ALA A 249 -12.70 41.73 -13.18
CA ALA A 249 -12.87 43.07 -12.61
C ALA A 249 -11.54 43.86 -12.54
N MET A 250 -10.43 43.20 -12.22
CA MET A 250 -9.09 43.80 -12.23
C MET A 250 -8.69 44.27 -13.64
N ILE A 251 -8.87 43.40 -14.65
CA ILE A 251 -8.54 43.70 -16.06
C ILE A 251 -9.38 44.86 -16.55
N ASP A 252 -10.69 44.86 -16.32
CA ASP A 252 -11.60 45.91 -16.77
C ASP A 252 -11.29 47.23 -16.10
N THR A 253 -10.94 47.23 -14.82
CA THR A 253 -10.53 48.45 -14.10
C THR A 253 -9.23 49.02 -14.68
N ALA A 254 -8.27 48.18 -15.06
CA ALA A 254 -7.01 48.60 -15.65
C ALA A 254 -7.19 49.20 -17.06
N ARG A 255 -8.19 48.73 -17.81
CA ARG A 255 -8.50 49.24 -19.19
C ARG A 255 -9.20 50.59 -19.17
N ARG A 256 -9.83 50.98 -18.09
CA ARG A 256 -10.56 52.27 -17.96
C ARG A 256 -9.65 53.43 -17.53
N LYS A 257 -8.41 53.13 -17.20
CA LYS A 257 -7.35 54.11 -16.90
C LYS A 257 -6.41 54.28 -18.07
#